data_ff992683bdf7b4b34a6bc4540cc5124f
#
_entry.id   ff992683bdf7b4b34a6bc4540cc5124f
#
_cell.length_a   1.000
_cell.length_b   1.000
_cell.length_c   1.000
_cell.angle_alpha   90.00
_cell.angle_beta   90.00
_cell.angle_gamma   90.00
#
_symmetry.space_group_name_H-M   'P 1'
#
loop_
_entity.id
_entity.type
_entity.pdbx_description
1 polymer ?
#
loop_
_entity_poly.entity_id
_entity_poly.type
_entity_poly.pdbx_seq_one_letter_code
_entity_poly.pdbx_strand_id
1 'polypeptide(L)'
;MHNLEPLVSIITPAYNAEKYIAQAIESVINQTYKNWELIIINDGSSDSTEDIIKSFEDSRIKLITQLNSGVSRARNRGLEVAKGEYITFLDADDILPIESIELRTQYLEKNRDIDLVDGVVSIRDEAMQKERRVYRPYYRGRLLKRLLRLDSRVFLGICYFFRASLVEDLRFRSDITHCEDIIFYIELASKHNIEYGFISDEIYWYRKVEKSAMSDIDGLERGYLFLLNYLQNISIRQKIYLRYKVAKILFLSWWFDAKNHKRAIASFFKVIKSI
;
A
#
# COMPACT_ATOMS: atom_id res chain seq x y z
N MET A 1 -9.54 -31.35 -15.45
CA MET A 1 -9.51 -30.90 -14.06
C MET A 1 -9.97 -29.45 -14.08
N HIS A 2 -11.11 -29.13 -13.46
CA HIS A 2 -11.49 -27.75 -13.27
C HIS A 2 -10.41 -27.14 -12.34
N ASN A 3 -9.51 -26.32 -12.86
CA ASN A 3 -8.69 -25.48 -12.01
C ASN A 3 -9.66 -24.60 -11.22
N LEU A 4 -9.80 -24.86 -9.93
CA LEU A 4 -10.52 -23.96 -9.04
C LEU A 4 -9.79 -22.60 -9.12
N GLU A 5 -10.54 -21.55 -9.37
CA GLU A 5 -10.00 -20.19 -9.35
C GLU A 5 -9.34 -19.95 -7.98
N PRO A 6 -8.07 -19.45 -7.90
CA PRO A 6 -7.39 -19.25 -6.64
C PRO A 6 -8.12 -18.23 -5.76
N LEU A 7 -8.22 -18.48 -4.45
CA LEU A 7 -8.83 -17.54 -3.52
C LEU A 7 -7.93 -16.31 -3.36
N VAL A 8 -8.54 -15.13 -3.39
CA VAL A 8 -7.86 -13.85 -3.16
C VAL A 8 -8.30 -13.24 -1.83
N SER A 9 -7.38 -12.98 -0.91
CA SER A 9 -7.64 -12.22 0.31
C SER A 9 -7.38 -10.73 0.09
N ILE A 10 -8.40 -9.91 0.29
CA ILE A 10 -8.34 -8.46 0.27
C ILE A 10 -8.38 -7.99 1.72
N ILE A 11 -7.33 -7.30 2.18
CA ILE A 11 -7.21 -6.86 3.58
C ILE A 11 -7.44 -5.36 3.64
N THR A 12 -8.43 -4.93 4.43
CA THR A 12 -8.82 -3.53 4.58
C THR A 12 -8.73 -3.11 6.05
N PRO A 13 -7.68 -2.36 6.44
CA PRO A 13 -7.68 -1.69 7.74
C PRO A 13 -8.66 -0.52 7.72
N ALA A 14 -9.50 -0.39 8.74
CA ALA A 14 -10.50 0.67 8.85
C ALA A 14 -10.43 1.35 10.22
N TYR A 15 -10.33 2.67 10.24
CA TYR A 15 -10.42 3.50 11.44
C TYR A 15 -11.09 4.82 11.13
N ASN A 16 -12.26 5.08 11.73
CA ASN A 16 -13.08 6.27 11.50
C ASN A 16 -13.27 6.56 10.00
N ALA A 17 -13.77 5.56 9.28
CA ALA A 17 -13.92 5.56 7.83
C ALA A 17 -15.38 5.59 7.36
N GLU A 18 -16.33 6.01 8.23
CA GLU A 18 -17.78 6.03 7.95
C GLU A 18 -18.14 6.68 6.60
N LYS A 19 -17.36 7.67 6.19
CA LYS A 19 -17.60 8.43 4.98
C LYS A 19 -17.32 7.65 3.69
N TYR A 20 -16.42 6.67 3.73
CA TYR A 20 -15.87 6.04 2.52
C TYR A 20 -15.97 4.52 2.51
N ILE A 21 -16.04 3.87 3.67
CA ILE A 21 -15.94 2.41 3.79
C ILE A 21 -17.01 1.66 2.97
N ALA A 22 -18.20 2.21 2.83
CA ALA A 22 -19.26 1.61 2.01
C ALA A 22 -18.82 1.49 0.55
N GLN A 23 -18.24 2.54 -0.03
CA GLN A 23 -17.76 2.53 -1.41
C GLN A 23 -16.59 1.57 -1.61
N ALA A 24 -15.68 1.46 -0.63
CA ALA A 24 -14.60 0.48 -0.66
C ALA A 24 -15.16 -0.96 -0.70
N ILE A 25 -16.11 -1.29 0.17
CA ILE A 25 -16.77 -2.60 0.21
C ILE A 25 -17.53 -2.89 -1.11
N GLU A 26 -18.33 -1.96 -1.59
CA GLU A 26 -19.06 -2.07 -2.85
C GLU A 26 -18.11 -2.34 -4.03
N SER A 27 -16.95 -1.72 -4.05
CA SER A 27 -15.95 -1.92 -5.10
C SER A 27 -15.41 -3.36 -5.14
N VAL A 28 -15.35 -4.02 -3.98
CA VAL A 28 -14.95 -5.43 -3.89
C VAL A 28 -16.10 -6.36 -4.26
N ILE A 29 -17.32 -6.10 -3.79
CA ILE A 29 -18.52 -6.90 -4.15
C ILE A 29 -18.72 -6.92 -5.66
N ASN A 30 -18.50 -5.79 -6.33
CA ASN A 30 -18.71 -5.62 -7.76
C ASN A 30 -17.57 -6.17 -8.63
N GLN A 31 -16.48 -6.72 -8.06
CA GLN A 31 -15.40 -7.30 -8.84
C GLN A 31 -15.91 -8.40 -9.81
N THR A 32 -15.36 -8.44 -11.02
CA THR A 32 -15.64 -9.49 -12.00
C THR A 32 -15.17 -10.87 -11.51
N TYR A 33 -14.02 -10.93 -10.88
CA TYR A 33 -13.50 -12.11 -10.20
C TYR A 33 -14.34 -12.43 -8.96
N LYS A 34 -14.78 -13.67 -8.76
CA LYS A 34 -15.75 -14.01 -7.71
C LYS A 34 -15.17 -14.77 -6.52
N ASN A 35 -14.00 -15.41 -6.66
CA ASN A 35 -13.39 -16.18 -5.57
C ASN A 35 -12.45 -15.32 -4.71
N TRP A 36 -13.06 -14.45 -3.90
CA TRP A 36 -12.36 -13.58 -2.97
C TRP A 36 -12.97 -13.63 -1.57
N GLU A 37 -12.18 -13.24 -0.57
CA GLU A 37 -12.62 -12.87 0.76
C GLU A 37 -12.17 -11.43 1.06
N LEU A 38 -13.03 -10.64 1.69
CA LEU A 38 -12.71 -9.29 2.17
C LEU A 38 -12.59 -9.33 3.69
N ILE A 39 -11.38 -9.05 4.19
CA ILE A 39 -11.07 -9.05 5.62
C ILE A 39 -10.92 -7.61 6.07
N ILE A 40 -11.93 -7.10 6.78
CA ILE A 40 -11.94 -5.74 7.29
C ILE A 40 -11.55 -5.77 8.77
N ILE A 41 -10.48 -5.05 9.10
CA ILE A 41 -10.03 -4.89 10.48
C ILE A 41 -10.46 -3.51 10.96
N ASN A 42 -11.53 -3.47 11.76
CA ASN A 42 -11.94 -2.25 12.43
C ASN A 42 -11.01 -1.99 13.62
N ASP A 43 -10.13 -1.01 13.47
CA ASP A 43 -9.09 -0.67 14.44
C ASP A 43 -9.63 0.29 15.53
N GLY A 44 -10.78 -0.06 16.12
CA GLY A 44 -11.38 0.68 17.22
C GLY A 44 -12.01 2.01 16.79
N SER A 45 -12.75 2.03 15.67
CA SER A 45 -13.49 3.21 15.22
C SER A 45 -14.50 3.66 16.27
N SER A 46 -14.67 4.97 16.38
CA SER A 46 -15.65 5.63 17.27
C SER A 46 -16.83 6.28 16.54
N ASP A 47 -16.81 6.22 15.21
CA ASP A 47 -17.87 6.67 14.30
C ASP A 47 -18.74 5.48 13.83
N SER A 48 -19.57 5.69 12.83
CA SER A 48 -20.48 4.67 12.29
C SER A 48 -19.80 3.60 11.42
N THR A 49 -18.46 3.55 11.35
CA THR A 49 -17.72 2.63 10.48
C THR A 49 -18.15 1.18 10.70
N GLU A 50 -18.22 0.71 11.95
CA GLU A 50 -18.54 -0.69 12.26
C GLU A 50 -19.98 -1.04 11.86
N ASP A 51 -20.93 -0.15 12.12
CA ASP A 51 -22.34 -0.36 11.79
C ASP A 51 -22.55 -0.42 10.26
N ILE A 52 -21.84 0.44 9.52
CA ILE A 52 -21.86 0.41 8.05
C ILE A 52 -21.32 -0.92 7.53
N ILE A 53 -20.19 -1.43 8.05
CA ILE A 53 -19.64 -2.71 7.62
C ILE A 53 -20.63 -3.85 7.90
N LYS A 54 -21.25 -3.87 9.07
CA LYS A 54 -22.25 -4.88 9.49
C LYS A 54 -23.54 -4.86 8.65
N SER A 55 -23.83 -3.76 7.98
CA SER A 55 -25.00 -3.66 7.11
C SER A 55 -24.87 -4.42 5.77
N PHE A 56 -23.65 -4.87 5.42
CA PHE A 56 -23.42 -5.67 4.22
C PHE A 56 -23.62 -7.17 4.48
N GLU A 57 -24.60 -7.76 3.82
CA GLU A 57 -24.95 -9.19 3.94
C GLU A 57 -24.25 -10.03 2.85
N ASP A 58 -22.91 -10.12 2.90
CA ASP A 58 -22.12 -11.00 2.01
C ASP A 58 -21.20 -11.89 2.86
N SER A 59 -21.37 -13.21 2.75
CA SER A 59 -20.64 -14.19 3.56
C SER A 59 -19.11 -14.20 3.30
N ARG A 60 -18.64 -13.56 2.22
CA ARG A 60 -17.23 -13.40 1.89
C ARG A 60 -16.59 -12.25 2.64
N ILE A 61 -17.37 -11.39 3.29
CA ILE A 61 -16.90 -10.26 4.12
C ILE A 61 -16.72 -10.73 5.56
N LYS A 62 -15.54 -10.48 6.11
CA LYS A 62 -15.19 -10.79 7.50
C LYS A 62 -14.81 -9.51 8.23
N LEU A 63 -15.56 -9.16 9.25
CA LEU A 63 -15.24 -8.06 10.16
C LEU A 63 -14.53 -8.58 11.40
N ILE A 64 -13.41 -7.98 11.74
CA ILE A 64 -12.68 -8.20 12.99
C ILE A 64 -12.48 -6.84 13.64
N THR A 65 -12.99 -6.67 14.86
CA THR A 65 -12.81 -5.44 15.65
C THR A 65 -11.71 -5.64 16.69
N GLN A 66 -10.84 -4.65 16.84
CA GLN A 66 -9.77 -4.60 17.83
C GLN A 66 -9.70 -3.23 18.48
N LEU A 67 -8.97 -3.10 19.59
CA LEU A 67 -8.61 -1.80 20.15
C LEU A 67 -7.66 -1.07 19.20
N ASN A 68 -7.82 0.25 19.06
CA ASN A 68 -6.96 1.06 18.18
C ASN A 68 -5.49 0.82 18.50
N SER A 69 -4.80 0.33 17.49
CA SER A 69 -3.39 -0.07 17.58
C SER A 69 -2.56 0.32 16.36
N GLY A 70 -3.18 1.02 15.41
CA GLY A 70 -2.56 1.57 14.21
C GLY A 70 -2.62 0.63 12.99
N VAL A 71 -2.51 1.23 11.80
CA VAL A 71 -2.70 0.60 10.50
C VAL A 71 -1.82 -0.65 10.29
N SER A 72 -0.57 -0.62 10.75
CA SER A 72 0.35 -1.76 10.65
C SER A 72 -0.15 -2.99 11.40
N ARG A 73 -0.66 -2.81 12.63
CA ARG A 73 -1.22 -3.92 13.42
C ARG A 73 -2.53 -4.42 12.81
N ALA A 74 -3.35 -3.52 12.30
CA ALA A 74 -4.57 -3.90 11.60
C ALA A 74 -4.25 -4.74 10.35
N ARG A 75 -3.29 -4.31 9.50
CA ARG A 75 -2.84 -5.11 8.36
C ARG A 75 -2.26 -6.47 8.78
N ASN A 76 -1.46 -6.52 9.85
CA ASN A 76 -0.91 -7.76 10.39
C ASN A 76 -2.01 -8.71 10.86
N ARG A 77 -3.05 -8.19 11.54
CA ARG A 77 -4.19 -8.99 11.95
C ARG A 77 -4.95 -9.57 10.76
N GLY A 78 -5.07 -8.81 9.67
CA GLY A 78 -5.61 -9.29 8.41
C GLY A 78 -4.77 -10.41 7.80
N LEU A 79 -3.43 -10.27 7.78
CA LEU A 79 -2.51 -11.30 7.29
C LEU A 79 -2.61 -12.61 8.08
N GLU A 80 -2.84 -12.56 9.40
CA GLU A 80 -2.97 -13.75 10.26
C GLU A 80 -4.18 -14.62 9.93
N VAL A 81 -5.25 -14.03 9.40
CA VAL A 81 -6.53 -14.72 9.15
C VAL A 81 -6.83 -14.92 7.66
N ALA A 82 -6.00 -14.35 6.78
CA ALA A 82 -6.10 -14.51 5.34
C ALA A 82 -5.92 -15.97 4.94
N LYS A 83 -6.76 -16.44 3.99
CA LYS A 83 -6.77 -17.83 3.51
C LYS A 83 -6.51 -17.93 1.99
N GLY A 84 -6.41 -16.78 1.32
CA GLY A 84 -6.20 -16.71 -0.12
C GLY A 84 -4.82 -17.16 -0.54
N GLU A 85 -4.71 -17.71 -1.74
CA GLU A 85 -3.44 -17.95 -2.41
C GLU A 85 -2.75 -16.65 -2.82
N TYR A 86 -3.56 -15.60 -3.03
CA TYR A 86 -3.11 -14.26 -3.32
C TYR A 86 -3.60 -13.28 -2.27
N ILE A 87 -2.79 -12.24 -2.02
CA ILE A 87 -3.08 -11.17 -1.08
C ILE A 87 -2.95 -9.83 -1.78
N THR A 88 -3.85 -8.91 -1.44
CA THR A 88 -3.75 -7.48 -1.73
C THR A 88 -4.32 -6.68 -0.57
N PHE A 89 -3.93 -5.41 -0.47
CA PHE A 89 -4.50 -4.48 0.48
C PHE A 89 -5.39 -3.47 -0.23
N LEU A 90 -6.43 -3.02 0.47
CA LEU A 90 -7.30 -1.93 0.05
C LEU A 90 -7.52 -1.03 1.25
N ASP A 91 -7.10 0.23 1.17
CA ASP A 91 -7.39 1.18 2.24
C ASP A 91 -8.89 1.53 2.26
N ALA A 92 -9.43 1.82 3.45
CA ALA A 92 -10.88 1.96 3.67
C ALA A 92 -11.51 3.17 2.96
N ASP A 93 -10.69 4.08 2.44
CA ASP A 93 -11.10 5.26 1.68
C ASP A 93 -10.85 5.15 0.18
N ASP A 94 -10.31 4.02 -0.31
CA ASP A 94 -9.97 3.80 -1.71
C ASP A 94 -10.96 2.86 -2.42
N ILE A 95 -10.77 2.67 -3.73
CA ILE A 95 -11.65 1.85 -4.59
C ILE A 95 -10.83 0.94 -5.49
N LEU A 96 -11.27 -0.31 -5.66
CA LEU A 96 -10.77 -1.21 -6.70
C LEU A 96 -11.60 -1.06 -7.98
N PRO A 97 -10.99 -0.75 -9.15
CA PRO A 97 -11.64 -0.89 -10.44
C PRO A 97 -12.23 -2.28 -10.64
N ILE A 98 -13.32 -2.38 -11.37
CA ILE A 98 -14.17 -3.57 -11.46
C ILE A 98 -13.46 -4.86 -11.92
N GLU A 99 -12.42 -4.76 -12.73
CA GLU A 99 -11.63 -5.89 -13.24
C GLU A 99 -10.29 -6.07 -12.48
N SER A 100 -10.04 -5.30 -11.45
CA SER A 100 -8.75 -5.21 -10.76
C SER A 100 -8.23 -6.55 -10.25
N ILE A 101 -9.09 -7.35 -9.60
CA ILE A 101 -8.69 -8.65 -9.05
C ILE A 101 -8.49 -9.66 -10.18
N GLU A 102 -9.36 -9.69 -11.16
CA GLU A 102 -9.30 -10.60 -12.30
C GLU A 102 -8.01 -10.42 -13.10
N LEU A 103 -7.71 -9.20 -13.50
CA LEU A 103 -6.52 -8.87 -14.29
C LEU A 103 -5.23 -9.27 -13.58
N ARG A 104 -5.12 -8.98 -12.28
CA ARG A 104 -3.94 -9.31 -11.48
C ARG A 104 -3.79 -10.80 -11.25
N THR A 105 -4.89 -11.50 -10.98
CA THR A 105 -4.90 -12.96 -10.83
C THR A 105 -4.49 -13.62 -12.15
N GLN A 106 -5.11 -13.27 -13.27
CA GLN A 106 -4.78 -13.82 -14.59
C GLN A 106 -3.32 -13.54 -14.97
N TYR A 107 -2.78 -12.36 -14.61
CA TYR A 107 -1.39 -12.03 -14.90
C TYR A 107 -0.42 -12.97 -14.16
N LEU A 108 -0.60 -13.18 -12.84
CA LEU A 108 0.25 -14.08 -12.05
C LEU A 108 0.08 -15.54 -12.42
N GLU A 109 -1.13 -15.97 -12.83
CA GLU A 109 -1.37 -17.32 -13.31
C GLU A 109 -0.65 -17.60 -14.64
N LYS A 110 -0.60 -16.62 -15.54
CA LYS A 110 0.10 -16.72 -16.83
C LYS A 110 1.62 -16.56 -16.71
N ASN A 111 2.10 -15.84 -15.70
CA ASN A 111 3.51 -15.52 -15.51
C ASN A 111 3.99 -16.12 -14.17
N ARG A 112 4.21 -17.43 -14.15
CA ARG A 112 4.60 -18.16 -12.93
C ARG A 112 5.96 -17.77 -12.36
N ASP A 113 6.80 -17.12 -13.17
CA ASP A 113 8.08 -16.53 -12.80
C ASP A 113 7.95 -15.18 -12.09
N ILE A 114 6.75 -14.59 -12.06
CA ILE A 114 6.45 -13.33 -11.37
C ILE A 114 5.83 -13.61 -10.00
N ASP A 115 6.38 -12.97 -8.99
CA ASP A 115 5.95 -13.12 -7.60
C ASP A 115 4.92 -12.09 -7.17
N LEU A 116 5.02 -10.87 -7.72
CA LEU A 116 4.27 -9.71 -7.34
C LEU A 116 3.94 -8.86 -8.57
N VAL A 117 2.69 -8.42 -8.67
CA VAL A 117 2.21 -7.57 -9.76
C VAL A 117 1.60 -6.27 -9.26
N ASP A 118 1.79 -5.23 -10.03
CA ASP A 118 1.22 -3.90 -9.90
C ASP A 118 0.50 -3.49 -11.19
N GLY A 119 -0.07 -2.30 -11.23
CA GLY A 119 -0.71 -1.74 -12.43
C GLY A 119 -0.90 -0.24 -12.31
N VAL A 120 -1.77 0.30 -13.14
CA VAL A 120 -2.02 1.75 -13.14
C VAL A 120 -2.81 2.14 -11.89
N VAL A 121 -2.29 3.13 -11.15
CA VAL A 121 -2.96 3.75 -10.00
C VAL A 121 -3.44 5.15 -10.39
N SER A 122 -4.76 5.37 -10.33
CA SER A 122 -5.38 6.66 -10.61
C SER A 122 -5.65 7.40 -9.29
N ILE A 123 -5.02 8.55 -9.10
CA ILE A 123 -5.28 9.43 -7.96
C ILE A 123 -6.48 10.30 -8.31
N ARG A 124 -7.55 10.18 -7.54
CA ARG A 124 -8.82 10.87 -7.79
C ARG A 124 -9.14 11.87 -6.68
N ASP A 125 -10.06 12.77 -6.98
CA ASP A 125 -10.59 13.68 -5.95
C ASP A 125 -11.40 12.92 -4.89
N GLU A 126 -11.82 13.61 -3.83
CA GLU A 126 -12.54 13.02 -2.72
C GLU A 126 -13.86 12.35 -3.13
N ALA A 127 -14.54 12.89 -4.15
CA ALA A 127 -15.77 12.32 -4.70
C ALA A 127 -15.53 11.15 -5.67
N MET A 128 -14.28 10.80 -5.97
CA MET A 128 -13.87 9.80 -6.97
C MET A 128 -14.30 10.10 -8.42
N GLN A 129 -14.72 11.30 -8.70
CA GLN A 129 -15.26 11.70 -10.01
C GLN A 129 -14.17 12.21 -10.95
N LYS A 130 -13.19 12.97 -10.41
CA LYS A 130 -12.15 13.61 -11.21
C LYS A 130 -10.80 13.01 -10.96
N GLU A 131 -10.18 12.52 -12.04
CA GLU A 131 -8.78 12.12 -12.02
C GLU A 131 -7.88 13.36 -11.80
N ARG A 132 -6.97 13.28 -10.85
CA ARG A 132 -5.99 14.30 -10.52
C ARG A 132 -4.61 13.97 -11.08
N ARG A 133 -4.25 12.70 -11.00
CA ARG A 133 -2.96 12.21 -11.46
C ARG A 133 -3.05 10.70 -11.69
N VAL A 134 -2.31 10.22 -12.70
CA VAL A 134 -2.16 8.79 -12.96
C VAL A 134 -0.71 8.39 -12.76
N TYR A 135 -0.51 7.31 -12.03
CA TYR A 135 0.77 6.63 -11.93
C TYR A 135 0.73 5.39 -12.83
N ARG A 136 1.75 5.23 -13.69
CA ARG A 136 1.89 4.10 -14.63
C ARG A 136 3.22 3.41 -14.39
N PRO A 137 3.24 2.18 -13.83
CA PRO A 137 4.47 1.41 -13.73
C PRO A 137 4.95 1.02 -15.13
N TYR A 138 6.26 0.86 -15.31
CA TYR A 138 6.84 0.45 -16.59
C TYR A 138 8.13 -0.35 -16.42
N TYR A 139 8.26 -1.06 -15.30
CA TYR A 139 9.41 -1.89 -15.00
C TYR A 139 8.98 -3.35 -14.80
N ARG A 140 9.79 -4.30 -15.27
CA ARG A 140 9.71 -5.72 -14.94
C ARG A 140 11.10 -6.20 -14.49
N GLY A 141 11.16 -7.09 -13.48
CA GLY A 141 12.39 -7.68 -12.97
C GLY A 141 12.56 -7.47 -11.46
N ARG A 142 13.76 -7.57 -10.94
CA ARG A 142 14.07 -7.56 -9.51
C ARG A 142 13.61 -6.29 -8.81
N LEU A 143 12.67 -6.46 -7.84
CA LEU A 143 11.98 -5.35 -7.17
C LEU A 143 12.90 -4.59 -6.20
N LEU A 144 13.72 -5.30 -5.40
CA LEU A 144 14.51 -4.71 -4.30
C LEU A 144 15.29 -3.46 -4.70
N LYS A 145 15.98 -3.52 -5.84
CA LYS A 145 16.78 -2.38 -6.33
C LYS A 145 15.94 -1.14 -6.62
N ARG A 146 14.66 -1.31 -6.97
CA ARG A 146 13.75 -0.20 -7.26
C ARG A 146 13.24 0.43 -5.97
N LEU A 147 12.85 -0.40 -5.00
CA LEU A 147 12.43 0.07 -3.67
C LEU A 147 13.55 0.84 -2.96
N LEU A 148 14.77 0.29 -2.92
CA LEU A 148 15.94 0.96 -2.34
C LEU A 148 16.33 2.28 -3.02
N ARG A 149 15.78 2.57 -4.18
CA ARG A 149 15.99 3.82 -4.92
C ARG A 149 14.79 4.77 -4.87
N LEU A 150 13.70 4.38 -4.22
CA LEU A 150 12.42 5.07 -4.30
C LEU A 150 12.11 5.43 -5.76
N ASP A 151 12.17 4.41 -6.62
CA ASP A 151 12.17 4.55 -8.08
C ASP A 151 10.72 4.61 -8.58
N SER A 152 10.36 5.69 -9.26
CA SER A 152 9.01 5.89 -9.79
C SER A 152 8.59 4.94 -10.93
N ARG A 153 9.43 3.99 -11.32
CA ARG A 153 9.09 2.93 -12.26
C ARG A 153 8.27 1.79 -11.64
N VAL A 154 8.23 1.74 -10.31
CA VAL A 154 7.35 0.89 -9.52
C VAL A 154 6.56 1.78 -8.57
N PHE A 155 5.32 1.42 -8.27
CA PHE A 155 4.54 2.18 -7.29
C PHE A 155 5.15 1.98 -5.89
N LEU A 156 5.15 3.03 -5.10
CA LEU A 156 5.66 2.99 -3.71
C LEU A 156 4.47 3.15 -2.78
N GLY A 157 3.68 2.10 -2.66
CA GLY A 157 2.46 2.10 -1.84
C GLY A 157 1.88 0.71 -1.67
N ILE A 158 0.69 0.64 -1.11
CA ILE A 158 0.11 -0.59 -0.57
C ILE A 158 -0.58 -1.51 -1.59
N CYS A 159 -0.81 -1.06 -2.82
CA CYS A 159 -1.70 -1.71 -3.79
C CYS A 159 -1.16 -2.97 -4.49
N TYR A 160 -0.01 -3.49 -4.11
CA TYR A 160 0.57 -4.68 -4.71
C TYR A 160 -0.30 -5.93 -4.50
N PHE A 161 -0.26 -6.82 -5.51
CA PHE A 161 -0.93 -8.11 -5.48
C PHE A 161 0.13 -9.21 -5.59
N PHE A 162 0.16 -10.15 -4.65
CA PHE A 162 1.25 -11.11 -4.51
C PHE A 162 0.81 -12.46 -3.94
N ARG A 163 1.64 -13.48 -4.07
CA ARG A 163 1.40 -14.82 -3.52
C ARG A 163 1.48 -14.80 -2.00
N ALA A 164 0.50 -15.40 -1.32
CA ALA A 164 0.42 -15.44 0.13
C ALA A 164 1.64 -16.09 0.81
N SER A 165 2.24 -17.10 0.14
CA SER A 165 3.44 -17.79 0.64
C SER A 165 4.65 -16.88 0.87
N LEU A 166 4.66 -15.70 0.26
CA LEU A 166 5.75 -14.73 0.44
C LEU A 166 5.72 -14.02 1.80
N VAL A 167 4.59 -14.04 2.52
CA VAL A 167 4.38 -13.26 3.74
C VAL A 167 4.07 -14.08 4.98
N GLU A 168 4.27 -15.40 4.95
CA GLU A 168 4.00 -16.30 6.09
C GLU A 168 4.65 -15.78 7.39
N ASP A 169 5.93 -15.39 7.33
CA ASP A 169 6.72 -14.89 8.45
C ASP A 169 7.04 -13.39 8.35
N LEU A 170 6.31 -12.63 7.55
CA LEU A 170 6.55 -11.20 7.37
C LEU A 170 5.40 -10.38 7.94
N ARG A 171 5.73 -9.31 8.65
CA ARG A 171 4.75 -8.42 9.27
C ARG A 171 5.14 -6.96 9.08
N PHE A 172 4.12 -6.10 8.96
CA PHE A 172 4.32 -4.65 9.01
C PHE A 172 4.89 -4.24 10.38
N ARG A 173 5.83 -3.33 10.37
CA ARG A 173 6.36 -2.73 11.59
C ARG A 173 5.32 -1.84 12.24
N SER A 174 5.11 -2.02 13.54
CA SER A 174 4.13 -1.24 14.32
C SER A 174 4.76 -0.10 15.14
N ASP A 175 6.07 0.07 15.06
CA ASP A 175 6.82 1.13 15.75
C ASP A 175 7.00 2.40 14.89
N ILE A 176 6.43 2.40 13.69
CA ILE A 176 6.43 3.53 12.76
C ILE A 176 5.03 3.76 12.17
N THR A 177 4.75 5.00 11.80
CA THR A 177 3.44 5.41 11.27
C THR A 177 3.47 5.87 9.81
N HIS A 178 4.67 5.98 9.22
CA HIS A 178 4.89 6.37 7.82
C HIS A 178 6.04 5.55 7.26
N CYS A 179 6.00 5.24 5.97
CA CYS A 179 6.93 4.37 5.25
C CYS A 179 6.91 2.90 5.75
N GLU A 180 5.92 2.48 6.53
CA GLU A 180 5.74 1.10 6.98
C GLU A 180 5.54 0.15 5.80
N ASP A 181 4.82 0.59 4.77
CA ASP A 181 4.59 -0.11 3.52
C ASP A 181 5.89 -0.27 2.70
N ILE A 182 6.66 0.79 2.55
CA ILE A 182 7.95 0.75 1.84
C ILE A 182 8.90 -0.23 2.52
N ILE A 183 8.99 -0.20 3.86
CA ILE A 183 9.84 -1.11 4.62
C ILE A 183 9.36 -2.55 4.47
N PHE A 184 8.06 -2.80 4.60
CA PHE A 184 7.47 -4.12 4.41
C PHE A 184 7.86 -4.73 3.04
N TYR A 185 7.72 -3.97 1.96
CA TYR A 185 8.07 -4.47 0.63
C TYR A 185 9.59 -4.56 0.40
N ILE A 186 10.42 -3.76 1.07
CA ILE A 186 11.88 -3.93 1.06
C ILE A 186 12.26 -5.24 1.78
N GLU A 187 11.67 -5.54 2.93
CA GLU A 187 11.90 -6.79 3.65
C GLU A 187 11.46 -7.99 2.82
N LEU A 188 10.26 -7.93 2.25
CA LEU A 188 9.73 -8.94 1.33
C LEU A 188 10.70 -9.22 0.17
N ALA A 189 11.11 -8.16 -0.52
CA ALA A 189 11.99 -8.26 -1.69
C ALA A 189 13.44 -8.67 -1.32
N SER A 190 13.87 -8.39 -0.10
CA SER A 190 15.17 -8.82 0.42
C SER A 190 15.17 -10.31 0.76
N LYS A 191 14.06 -10.81 1.34
CA LYS A 191 13.91 -12.19 1.79
C LYS A 191 13.74 -13.16 0.61
N HIS A 192 12.91 -12.81 -0.38
CA HIS A 192 12.44 -13.72 -1.43
C HIS A 192 13.00 -13.40 -2.83
N ASN A 193 13.83 -12.37 -2.97
CA ASN A 193 14.42 -11.99 -4.27
C ASN A 193 13.35 -11.75 -5.37
N ILE A 194 12.29 -11.05 -5.02
CA ILE A 194 11.04 -10.86 -5.75
C ILE A 194 11.23 -10.45 -7.21
N GLU A 195 10.62 -11.21 -8.12
CA GLU A 195 10.38 -10.80 -9.50
C GLU A 195 9.06 -10.03 -9.61
N TYR A 196 9.17 -8.78 -10.02
CA TYR A 196 8.07 -7.84 -10.16
C TYR A 196 7.60 -7.77 -11.61
N GLY A 197 6.28 -7.75 -11.79
CA GLY A 197 5.62 -7.47 -13.05
C GLY A 197 4.62 -6.32 -12.93
N PHE A 198 4.08 -5.89 -14.07
CA PHE A 198 3.01 -4.89 -14.09
C PHE A 198 2.03 -5.15 -15.23
N ILE A 199 0.82 -4.61 -15.07
CA ILE A 199 -0.22 -4.54 -16.11
C ILE A 199 -0.50 -3.09 -16.47
N SER A 200 -1.00 -2.86 -17.67
CA SER A 200 -1.24 -1.50 -18.19
C SER A 200 -2.63 -0.94 -17.86
N ASP A 201 -3.44 -1.74 -17.18
CA ASP A 201 -4.80 -1.41 -16.80
C ASP A 201 -4.87 -0.76 -15.42
N GLU A 202 -5.93 0.03 -15.16
CA GLU A 202 -6.17 0.59 -13.85
C GLU A 202 -6.55 -0.50 -12.86
N ILE A 203 -5.79 -0.58 -11.77
CA ILE A 203 -6.01 -1.61 -10.73
C ILE A 203 -6.37 -1.00 -9.37
N TYR A 204 -6.20 0.30 -9.21
CA TYR A 204 -6.40 0.97 -7.93
C TYR A 204 -6.76 2.44 -8.12
N TRP A 205 -7.82 2.90 -7.47
CA TRP A 205 -8.21 4.31 -7.40
C TRP A 205 -7.94 4.83 -6.00
N TYR A 206 -6.90 5.65 -5.89
CA TYR A 206 -6.49 6.31 -4.67
C TYR A 206 -7.29 7.59 -4.46
N ARG A 207 -7.97 7.71 -3.31
CA ARG A 207 -8.75 8.90 -2.95
C ARG A 207 -7.86 9.95 -2.32
N LYS A 208 -7.83 11.13 -2.92
CA LYS A 208 -7.13 12.26 -2.34
C LYS A 208 -8.07 13.06 -1.42
N VAL A 209 -7.95 12.82 -0.13
CA VAL A 209 -8.63 13.60 0.92
C VAL A 209 -7.71 14.70 1.46
N GLU A 210 -8.29 15.81 1.95
CA GLU A 210 -7.50 16.95 2.48
C GLU A 210 -6.67 16.58 3.71
N LYS A 211 -7.23 15.74 4.59
CA LYS A 211 -6.57 15.26 5.81
C LYS A 211 -6.22 13.78 5.69
N SER A 212 -5.21 13.46 4.89
CA SER A 212 -4.67 12.10 4.80
C SER A 212 -3.40 11.97 5.63
N ALA A 213 -2.96 10.74 5.91
CA ALA A 213 -1.65 10.47 6.52
C ALA A 213 -0.51 11.14 5.73
N MET A 214 -0.62 11.21 4.40
CA MET A 214 0.36 11.89 3.54
C MET A 214 0.40 13.41 3.73
N SER A 215 -0.58 14.03 4.38
CA SER A 215 -0.56 15.46 4.72
C SER A 215 0.21 15.76 6.03
N ASP A 216 0.52 14.74 6.85
CA ASP A 216 1.42 14.86 8.01
C ASP A 216 2.89 14.80 7.56
N ILE A 217 3.42 15.96 7.14
CA ILE A 217 4.80 16.04 6.64
C ILE A 217 5.82 15.79 7.75
N ASP A 218 5.50 16.08 9.00
CA ASP A 218 6.33 15.74 10.15
C ASP A 218 6.44 14.23 10.34
N GLY A 219 5.33 13.53 10.25
CA GLY A 219 5.28 12.08 10.26
C GLY A 219 6.05 11.47 9.09
N LEU A 220 5.87 12.02 7.89
CA LEU A 220 6.59 11.60 6.69
C LEU A 220 8.12 11.79 6.86
N GLU A 221 8.56 12.93 7.41
CA GLU A 221 9.98 13.16 7.70
C GLU A 221 10.52 12.13 8.69
N ARG A 222 9.78 11.83 9.78
CA ARG A 222 10.18 10.80 10.75
C ARG A 222 10.28 9.42 10.10
N GLY A 223 9.30 9.04 9.28
CA GLY A 223 9.29 7.77 8.55
C GLY A 223 10.49 7.61 7.61
N TYR A 224 10.79 8.63 6.81
CA TYR A 224 11.97 8.58 5.93
C TYR A 224 13.29 8.57 6.67
N LEU A 225 13.42 9.30 7.78
CA LEU A 225 14.62 9.24 8.61
C LEU A 225 14.79 7.86 9.25
N PHE A 226 13.69 7.25 9.68
CA PHE A 226 13.70 5.87 10.15
C PHE A 226 14.15 4.91 9.04
N LEU A 227 13.58 5.00 7.84
CA LEU A 227 13.97 4.19 6.68
C LEU A 227 15.48 4.29 6.38
N LEU A 228 16.04 5.50 6.41
CA LEU A 228 17.48 5.72 6.20
C LEU A 228 18.33 5.04 7.27
N ASN A 229 17.90 5.07 8.52
CA ASN A 229 18.58 4.41 9.64
C ASN A 229 18.40 2.89 9.60
N TYR A 230 17.25 2.42 9.18
CA TYR A 230 16.95 1.00 9.04
C TYR A 230 17.84 0.33 7.99
N LEU A 231 18.07 0.99 6.86
CA LEU A 231 18.83 0.45 5.73
C LEU A 231 20.36 0.66 5.87
N GLN A 232 20.94 0.26 7.02
CA GLN A 232 22.39 0.40 7.25
C GLN A 232 23.26 -0.59 6.44
N ASN A 233 22.71 -1.73 6.03
CA ASN A 233 23.46 -2.82 5.39
C ASN A 233 23.47 -2.76 3.85
N ILE A 234 23.12 -1.63 3.25
CA ILE A 234 23.21 -1.41 1.80
C ILE A 234 24.55 -0.75 1.42
N SER A 235 24.95 -0.85 0.14
CA SER A 235 26.20 -0.26 -0.32
C SER A 235 26.24 1.25 -0.14
N ILE A 236 27.43 1.82 0.01
CA ILE A 236 27.62 3.28 0.18
C ILE A 236 27.00 4.07 -0.98
N ARG A 237 27.09 3.57 -2.22
CA ARG A 237 26.46 4.21 -3.39
C ARG A 237 24.93 4.23 -3.27
N GLN A 238 24.33 3.17 -2.77
CA GLN A 238 22.88 3.11 -2.51
C GLN A 238 22.48 4.05 -1.38
N LYS A 239 23.25 4.12 -0.29
CA LYS A 239 23.01 5.06 0.81
C LYS A 239 23.00 6.51 0.33
N ILE A 240 24.02 6.93 -0.42
CA ILE A 240 24.12 8.29 -0.96
C ILE A 240 22.92 8.60 -1.86
N TYR A 241 22.59 7.69 -2.76
CA TYR A 241 21.46 7.87 -3.68
C TYR A 241 20.11 7.97 -2.93
N LEU A 242 19.86 7.06 -1.97
CA LEU A 242 18.63 7.05 -1.18
C LEU A 242 18.49 8.34 -0.35
N ARG A 243 19.56 8.77 0.31
CA ARG A 243 19.59 10.04 1.06
C ARG A 243 19.26 11.24 0.17
N TYR A 244 19.89 11.31 -1.00
CA TYR A 244 19.56 12.37 -1.96
C TYR A 244 18.07 12.36 -2.37
N LYS A 245 17.53 11.17 -2.66
CA LYS A 245 16.10 11.02 -2.99
C LYS A 245 15.20 11.46 -1.85
N VAL A 246 15.47 10.99 -0.63
CA VAL A 246 14.71 11.37 0.57
C VAL A 246 14.81 12.88 0.83
N ALA A 247 16.02 13.45 0.76
CA ALA A 247 16.22 14.88 0.92
C ALA A 247 15.40 15.69 -0.09
N LYS A 248 15.38 15.24 -1.37
CA LYS A 248 14.56 15.87 -2.41
C LYS A 248 13.06 15.75 -2.13
N ILE A 249 12.56 14.59 -1.74
CA ILE A 249 11.14 14.37 -1.41
C ILE A 249 10.73 15.32 -0.28
N LEU A 250 11.45 15.31 0.84
CA LEU A 250 11.15 16.13 2.01
C LEU A 250 11.27 17.63 1.71
N PHE A 251 12.28 18.03 0.91
CA PHE A 251 12.39 19.41 0.45
C PHE A 251 11.16 19.85 -0.32
N LEU A 252 10.69 19.05 -1.29
CA LEU A 252 9.52 19.37 -2.10
C LEU A 252 8.24 19.41 -1.26
N SER A 253 8.05 18.46 -0.33
CA SER A 253 6.88 18.42 0.55
C SER A 253 6.84 19.65 1.48
N TRP A 254 7.94 20.00 2.12
CA TRP A 254 8.00 21.22 2.95
C TRP A 254 7.85 22.50 2.14
N TRP A 255 8.39 22.53 0.93
CA TRP A 255 8.38 23.74 0.09
C TRP A 255 7.01 24.03 -0.51
N PHE A 256 6.40 23.01 -1.14
CA PHE A 256 5.16 23.17 -1.91
C PHE A 256 3.91 22.84 -1.12
N ASP A 257 3.91 21.75 -0.36
CA ASP A 257 2.73 21.26 0.33
C ASP A 257 2.50 22.03 1.65
N ALA A 258 3.53 22.14 2.49
CA ALA A 258 3.46 22.89 3.76
C ALA A 258 3.79 24.38 3.64
N LYS A 259 4.32 24.84 2.49
CA LYS A 259 4.77 26.22 2.25
C LYS A 259 5.76 26.74 3.34
N ASN A 260 6.56 25.84 3.93
CA ASN A 260 7.55 26.15 4.96
C ASN A 260 8.97 26.05 4.39
N HIS A 261 9.41 27.11 3.71
CA HIS A 261 10.68 27.15 3.00
C HIS A 261 11.91 27.01 3.92
N LYS A 262 11.84 27.57 5.14
CA LYS A 262 12.94 27.44 6.13
C LYS A 262 13.11 25.97 6.53
N ARG A 263 12.00 25.28 6.79
CA ARG A 263 12.03 23.87 7.16
C ARG A 263 12.43 22.97 6.01
N ALA A 264 12.04 23.30 4.77
CA ALA A 264 12.48 22.60 3.56
C ALA A 264 14.01 22.56 3.46
N ILE A 265 14.65 23.73 3.63
CA ILE A 265 16.12 23.84 3.58
C ILE A 265 16.76 23.07 4.75
N ALA A 266 16.23 23.24 5.98
CA ALA A 266 16.76 22.57 7.17
C ALA A 266 16.67 21.05 7.07
N SER A 267 15.52 20.50 6.63
CA SER A 267 15.29 19.07 6.43
C SER A 267 16.23 18.49 5.37
N PHE A 268 16.40 19.20 4.25
CA PHE A 268 17.34 18.79 3.19
C PHE A 268 18.76 18.60 3.74
N PHE A 269 19.30 19.60 4.43
CA PHE A 269 20.66 19.51 5.00
C PHE A 269 20.76 18.49 6.13
N LYS A 270 19.72 18.33 6.96
CA LYS A 270 19.68 17.30 8.00
C LYS A 270 19.86 15.88 7.41
N VAL A 271 19.16 15.58 6.33
CA VAL A 271 19.26 14.28 5.64
C VAL A 271 20.62 14.08 4.97
N ILE A 272 21.17 15.10 4.33
CA ILE A 272 22.46 14.99 3.62
C ILE A 272 23.64 14.90 4.59
N LYS A 273 23.64 15.67 5.69
CA LYS A 273 24.76 15.69 6.66
C LYS A 273 24.85 14.44 7.55
N SER A 274 23.82 13.61 7.60
CA SER A 274 23.85 12.37 8.39
C SER A 274 24.59 11.22 7.67
N ILE A 275 25.49 11.55 6.70
CA ILE A 275 26.35 10.58 5.97
C ILE A 275 27.52 10.17 6.85
#